data_135490fb19296a4b1779516361fd0ef1
#
_entry.id   135490fb19296a4b1779516361fd0ef1
#
_cell.length_a   1.000
_cell.length_b   1.000
_cell.length_c   1.000
_cell.angle_alpha   90.00
_cell.angle_beta   90.00
_cell.angle_gamma   90.00
#
_symmetry.space_group_name_H-M   'P 1'
#
loop_
_entity.id
_entity.type
_entity.pdbx_description
1 polymer ?
#
loop_
_entity_poly.entity_id
_entity_poly.type
_entity_poly.pdbx_seq_one_letter_code
_entity_poly.pdbx_strand_id
1 'polypeptide(L)'
;MSRSITRPVLAGLAVGLLTVPALPTVAATARLRVVPACATNLTPARPVTATPWPQQRYDPTRLAPLATGAGVTVAVVDSGVDRVHPQLAERVLAGTDLLDAGGDGRRDCAGHGTGVASIIAAAPRPGVAFRGLAPDARILPVRVSEQQVVQGRESGRTVSADEFARAIRWAVDHDADVVNLSVVLYADDPEVRSAVRYAVERDVVLVAAAGNLHDNGNPQPFPAGYDGVLGVGAIGADGGRTAFSQTGPYVDLVAPGSEVLTAAPGAGHLRVEGTSYAAPFVAATAALLREYRPELTAAQVAERIVATADPAPGMGHGGGYGAGVLNPYRAVTETGGSRAAGPRQVTALPDDRADPAALARQTRRAAARDRALLVGAVVGTTAATVVLLALVVPRGARRRWRPAGGV
;
A
#
# COMPACT_ATOMS: atom_id res chain seq x y z
N MET A 1 22.09 35.47 101.38
CA MET A 1 22.13 36.81 100.81
C MET A 1 22.40 36.64 99.28
N SER A 2 21.46 36.78 98.47
CA SER A 2 21.48 37.38 97.14
C SER A 2 20.16 37.09 96.42
N ARG A 3 19.52 38.11 96.01
CA ARG A 3 18.18 38.12 95.41
C ARG A 3 18.24 37.76 93.97
N SER A 4 17.41 36.84 93.49
CA SER A 4 17.19 36.53 92.13
C SER A 4 15.94 37.24 91.62
N ILE A 5 16.08 38.01 90.56
CA ILE A 5 14.99 38.79 89.92
C ILE A 5 14.54 37.97 88.67
N THR A 6 13.27 37.57 88.77
CA THR A 6 12.57 36.92 87.61
C THR A 6 11.90 38.01 86.75
N ARG A 7 12.17 37.97 85.47
CA ARG A 7 11.49 38.75 84.39
C ARG A 7 10.46 37.89 83.69
N PRO A 8 9.28 38.38 83.34
CA PRO A 8 8.28 37.64 82.57
C PRO A 8 8.57 37.71 81.06
N VAL A 9 8.38 36.59 80.38
CA VAL A 9 8.42 36.50 78.94
C VAL A 9 6.99 36.72 78.40
N LEU A 10 6.84 37.76 77.59
CA LEU A 10 5.63 37.99 76.76
C LEU A 10 5.70 37.06 75.52
N ALA A 11 4.71 36.19 75.41
CA ALA A 11 4.45 35.40 74.24
C ALA A 11 3.65 36.24 73.23
N GLY A 12 4.28 36.60 72.12
CA GLY A 12 3.62 37.22 71.00
C GLY A 12 3.08 36.14 70.02
N LEU A 13 1.74 36.14 69.84
CA LEU A 13 1.08 35.34 68.79
C LEU A 13 1.33 36.02 67.45
N ALA A 14 2.09 35.36 66.57
CA ALA A 14 2.20 35.73 65.19
C ALA A 14 1.12 34.98 64.39
N VAL A 15 0.11 35.70 63.90
CA VAL A 15 -0.87 35.18 62.93
C VAL A 15 -0.17 35.13 61.55
N GLY A 16 0.20 33.94 61.12
CA GLY A 16 0.72 33.72 59.76
C GLY A 16 -0.41 33.70 58.71
N LEU A 17 -0.46 34.71 57.85
CA LEU A 17 -1.26 34.67 56.64
C LEU A 17 -0.68 33.61 55.71
N LEU A 18 -1.40 32.50 55.51
CA LEU A 18 -1.12 31.53 54.45
C LEU A 18 -1.56 32.12 53.09
N THR A 19 -0.60 32.63 52.34
CA THR A 19 -0.80 32.95 50.92
C THR A 19 -0.77 31.66 50.14
N VAL A 20 -1.95 31.23 49.60
CA VAL A 20 -2.05 30.11 48.64
C VAL A 20 -1.50 30.60 47.30
N PRO A 21 -0.47 29.96 46.74
CA PRO A 21 0.00 30.34 45.41
C PRO A 21 -1.07 29.92 44.37
N ALA A 22 -1.53 30.88 43.57
CA ALA A 22 -2.38 30.62 42.42
C ALA A 22 -1.61 29.73 41.40
N LEU A 23 -2.12 28.53 41.17
CA LEU A 23 -1.61 27.67 40.08
C LEU A 23 -1.85 28.36 38.73
N PRO A 24 -0.86 28.44 37.86
CA PRO A 24 -1.07 28.98 36.53
C PRO A 24 -1.99 28.02 35.74
N THR A 25 -3.16 28.54 35.35
CA THR A 25 -4.01 27.90 34.34
C THR A 25 -3.24 27.81 33.02
N VAL A 26 -2.68 26.67 32.74
CA VAL A 26 -2.15 26.36 31.40
C VAL A 26 -3.33 26.26 30.46
N ALA A 27 -3.61 27.33 29.73
CA ALA A 27 -4.51 27.28 28.58
C ALA A 27 -3.90 26.29 27.58
N ALA A 28 -4.50 25.11 27.44
CA ALA A 28 -4.18 24.17 26.40
C ALA A 28 -4.54 24.81 25.05
N THR A 29 -3.61 25.53 24.47
CA THR A 29 -3.70 25.92 23.06
C THR A 29 -3.69 24.63 22.27
N ALA A 30 -4.83 24.20 21.75
CA ALA A 30 -4.94 23.19 20.72
C ALA A 30 -4.07 23.65 19.55
N ARG A 31 -2.85 23.15 19.48
CA ARG A 31 -2.00 23.33 18.31
C ARG A 31 -2.71 22.57 17.20
N LEU A 32 -3.34 23.31 16.29
CA LEU A 32 -3.68 22.78 14.98
C LEU A 32 -2.39 22.12 14.44
N ARG A 33 -2.37 20.79 14.40
CA ARG A 33 -1.31 20.07 13.73
C ARG A 33 -1.43 20.47 12.25
N VAL A 34 -0.62 21.40 11.83
CA VAL A 34 -0.39 21.62 10.39
C VAL A 34 0.26 20.33 9.91
N VAL A 35 -0.54 19.48 9.26
CA VAL A 35 -0.02 18.29 8.59
C VAL A 35 0.88 18.80 7.48
N PRO A 36 2.17 18.44 7.45
CA PRO A 36 3.07 18.94 6.42
C PRO A 36 2.49 18.63 5.06
N ALA A 37 2.51 19.61 4.13
CA ALA A 37 2.24 19.33 2.72
C ALA A 37 3.18 18.21 2.28
N CYS A 38 2.68 17.26 1.49
CA CYS A 38 3.54 16.22 0.92
C CYS A 38 4.74 16.90 0.26
N ALA A 39 5.94 16.52 0.63
CA ALA A 39 7.15 16.99 -0.03
C ALA A 39 7.22 16.34 -1.43
N THR A 40 6.40 16.82 -2.34
CA THR A 40 6.40 16.37 -3.73
C THR A 40 7.52 17.07 -4.48
N ASN A 41 8.73 16.52 -4.41
CA ASN A 41 9.79 16.83 -5.36
C ASN A 41 9.51 16.12 -6.70
N LEU A 42 8.28 16.21 -7.20
CA LEU A 42 7.94 15.65 -8.49
C LEU A 42 8.46 16.60 -9.56
N THR A 43 9.50 16.19 -10.24
CA THR A 43 9.90 16.82 -11.50
C THR A 43 8.71 16.73 -12.44
N PRO A 44 8.24 17.84 -13.05
CA PRO A 44 7.15 17.78 -14.02
C PRO A 44 7.49 16.75 -15.09
N ALA A 45 6.71 15.67 -15.14
CA ALA A 45 6.95 14.61 -16.11
C ALA A 45 6.65 15.14 -17.50
N ARG A 46 7.44 14.72 -18.49
CA ARG A 46 7.19 15.01 -19.90
C ARG A 46 5.81 14.47 -20.30
N PRO A 47 5.12 15.13 -21.23
CA PRO A 47 3.85 14.62 -21.75
C PRO A 47 4.00 13.17 -22.23
N VAL A 48 3.07 12.31 -21.83
CA VAL A 48 3.03 10.91 -22.29
C VAL A 48 2.38 10.89 -23.67
N THR A 49 3.19 10.90 -24.70
CA THR A 49 2.73 10.90 -26.11
C THR A 49 2.62 9.49 -26.69
N ALA A 50 3.39 8.55 -26.19
CA ALA A 50 3.34 7.14 -26.61
C ALA A 50 2.33 6.37 -25.75
N THR A 51 1.46 5.59 -26.39
CA THR A 51 0.51 4.72 -25.69
C THR A 51 1.26 3.70 -24.87
N PRO A 52 1.05 3.63 -23.54
CA PRO A 52 1.70 2.65 -22.69
C PRO A 52 1.29 1.22 -23.07
N TRP A 53 2.17 0.24 -22.82
CA TRP A 53 1.92 -1.13 -23.24
C TRP A 53 0.62 -1.77 -22.68
N PRO A 54 0.17 -1.49 -21.43
CA PRO A 54 -1.11 -2.03 -20.97
C PRO A 54 -2.30 -1.48 -21.77
N GLN A 55 -2.26 -0.19 -22.17
CA GLN A 55 -3.29 0.41 -23.01
C GLN A 55 -3.22 -0.06 -24.46
N GLN A 56 -2.01 -0.45 -24.98
CA GLN A 56 -1.91 -1.13 -26.26
C GLN A 56 -2.55 -2.52 -26.22
N ARG A 57 -2.38 -3.24 -25.10
CA ARG A 57 -2.95 -4.57 -24.89
C ARG A 57 -4.47 -4.56 -24.74
N TYR A 58 -5.00 -3.65 -23.91
CA TYR A 58 -6.43 -3.66 -23.52
C TYR A 58 -7.28 -2.69 -24.33
N ASP A 59 -6.67 -1.72 -25.00
CA ASP A 59 -7.32 -0.72 -25.81
C ASP A 59 -8.60 -0.11 -25.18
N PRO A 60 -8.47 0.82 -24.22
CA PRO A 60 -9.64 1.44 -23.57
C PRO A 60 -10.55 2.18 -24.55
N THR A 61 -10.06 2.54 -25.75
CA THR A 61 -10.89 3.20 -26.77
C THR A 61 -11.85 2.23 -27.42
N ARG A 62 -11.48 0.96 -27.52
CA ARG A 62 -12.34 -0.12 -28.00
C ARG A 62 -13.41 -0.53 -26.97
N LEU A 63 -13.11 -0.36 -25.68
CA LEU A 63 -14.03 -0.64 -24.59
C LEU A 63 -15.05 0.50 -24.41
N ALA A 64 -14.66 1.75 -24.63
CA ALA A 64 -15.48 2.94 -24.36
C ALA A 64 -16.88 2.95 -24.99
N PRO A 65 -17.12 2.40 -26.21
CA PRO A 65 -18.48 2.28 -26.76
C PRO A 65 -19.37 1.27 -26.03
N LEU A 66 -18.78 0.38 -25.22
CA LEU A 66 -19.48 -0.68 -24.50
C LEU A 66 -19.73 -0.29 -23.04
N ALA A 67 -18.66 0.14 -22.36
CA ALA A 67 -18.68 0.58 -20.97
C ALA A 67 -17.46 1.46 -20.66
N THR A 68 -17.63 2.37 -19.72
CA THR A 68 -16.61 3.30 -19.24
C THR A 68 -16.45 3.28 -17.71
N GLY A 69 -17.23 2.46 -17.02
CA GLY A 69 -17.35 2.42 -15.55
C GLY A 69 -18.33 3.47 -15.01
N ALA A 70 -19.17 4.06 -15.88
CA ALA A 70 -20.11 5.10 -15.49
C ALA A 70 -21.11 4.58 -14.43
N GLY A 71 -21.32 5.37 -13.39
CA GLY A 71 -22.23 5.02 -12.29
C GLY A 71 -21.64 4.06 -11.26
N VAL A 72 -20.41 3.54 -11.48
CA VAL A 72 -19.77 2.56 -10.59
C VAL A 72 -18.74 3.23 -9.67
N THR A 73 -18.78 2.89 -8.39
CA THR A 73 -17.83 3.34 -7.38
C THR A 73 -16.80 2.25 -7.07
N VAL A 74 -15.52 2.58 -7.27
CA VAL A 74 -14.40 1.71 -6.92
C VAL A 74 -13.68 2.29 -5.71
N ALA A 75 -13.75 1.59 -4.58
CA ALA A 75 -12.94 1.95 -3.42
C ALA A 75 -11.48 1.54 -3.62
N VAL A 76 -10.57 2.45 -3.34
CA VAL A 76 -9.11 2.23 -3.36
C VAL A 76 -8.62 2.28 -1.93
N VAL A 77 -8.41 1.10 -1.33
CA VAL A 77 -7.88 0.95 0.03
C VAL A 77 -6.35 0.90 -0.06
N ASP A 78 -5.71 2.07 0.17
CA ASP A 78 -4.31 2.30 -0.19
C ASP A 78 -3.70 3.49 0.59
N SER A 79 -2.74 4.20 0.00
CA SER A 79 -2.06 5.36 0.58
C SER A 79 -2.83 6.69 0.43
N GLY A 80 -4.08 6.64 0.00
CA GLY A 80 -4.89 7.77 -0.40
C GLY A 80 -4.86 7.99 -1.91
N VAL A 81 -5.60 9.01 -2.40
CA VAL A 81 -5.62 9.36 -3.82
C VAL A 81 -5.51 10.87 -3.97
N ASP A 82 -4.56 11.34 -4.75
CA ASP A 82 -4.39 12.78 -4.98
C ASP A 82 -5.48 13.33 -5.91
N ARG A 83 -6.40 14.07 -5.32
CA ARG A 83 -7.51 14.72 -6.04
C ARG A 83 -7.11 15.90 -6.93
N VAL A 84 -5.87 16.40 -6.81
CA VAL A 84 -5.44 17.55 -7.64
C VAL A 84 -4.82 17.11 -8.97
N HIS A 85 -4.50 15.82 -9.13
CA HIS A 85 -4.00 15.31 -10.41
C HIS A 85 -5.03 15.55 -11.53
N PRO A 86 -4.67 16.19 -12.67
CA PRO A 86 -5.62 16.62 -13.69
C PRO A 86 -6.52 15.52 -14.26
N GLN A 87 -6.03 14.27 -14.32
CA GLN A 87 -6.81 13.14 -14.83
C GLN A 87 -7.70 12.47 -13.76
N LEU A 88 -7.58 12.85 -12.48
CA LEU A 88 -8.32 12.24 -11.37
C LEU A 88 -9.26 13.23 -10.66
N ALA A 89 -9.06 14.53 -10.79
CA ALA A 89 -9.73 15.56 -10.01
C ALA A 89 -11.26 15.44 -9.96
N GLU A 90 -11.89 15.05 -11.07
CA GLU A 90 -13.35 14.91 -11.19
C GLU A 90 -13.86 13.49 -10.84
N ARG A 91 -12.94 12.55 -10.58
CA ARG A 91 -13.25 11.13 -10.32
C ARG A 91 -13.21 10.78 -8.86
N VAL A 92 -12.44 11.54 -8.03
CA VAL A 92 -12.15 11.22 -6.65
C VAL A 92 -13.20 11.81 -5.71
N LEU A 93 -13.97 10.92 -5.07
CA LEU A 93 -14.96 11.25 -4.04
C LEU A 93 -14.26 11.63 -2.72
N ALA A 94 -15.01 12.21 -1.80
CA ALA A 94 -14.58 12.28 -0.40
C ALA A 94 -14.65 10.87 0.20
N GLY A 95 -13.53 10.40 0.70
CA GLY A 95 -13.40 9.09 1.34
C GLY A 95 -13.08 9.21 2.83
N THR A 96 -12.17 8.39 3.32
CA THR A 96 -11.73 8.39 4.72
C THR A 96 -10.23 8.19 4.84
N ASP A 97 -9.68 8.64 5.97
CA ASP A 97 -8.28 8.50 6.34
C ASP A 97 -8.18 7.86 7.73
N LEU A 98 -7.69 6.61 7.79
CA LEU A 98 -7.53 5.91 9.06
C LEU A 98 -6.18 6.19 9.74
N LEU A 99 -5.27 6.90 9.07
CA LEU A 99 -4.00 7.33 9.66
C LEU A 99 -4.10 8.70 10.33
N ASP A 100 -4.94 9.59 9.77
CA ASP A 100 -5.10 10.96 10.26
C ASP A 100 -6.59 11.27 10.45
N ALA A 101 -7.01 11.40 11.72
CA ALA A 101 -8.42 11.64 12.07
C ALA A 101 -8.98 12.90 11.38
N GLY A 102 -10.15 12.75 10.75
CA GLY A 102 -10.82 13.82 10.02
C GLY A 102 -10.31 14.06 8.61
N GLY A 103 -9.38 13.24 8.13
CA GLY A 103 -8.98 13.20 6.73
C GLY A 103 -10.03 12.51 5.85
N ASP A 104 -10.04 12.84 4.56
CA ASP A 104 -10.99 12.33 3.57
C ASP A 104 -10.33 11.43 2.51
N GLY A 105 -9.12 10.96 2.75
CA GLY A 105 -8.35 10.08 1.87
C GLY A 105 -7.90 10.71 0.55
N ARG A 106 -8.25 11.99 0.27
CA ARG A 106 -7.94 12.70 -0.98
C ARG A 106 -6.56 13.33 -1.03
N ARG A 107 -5.67 12.87 -0.17
CA ARG A 107 -4.26 13.24 -0.13
C ARG A 107 -3.41 11.98 -0.18
N ASP A 108 -2.43 11.95 -1.05
CA ASP A 108 -1.51 10.84 -1.20
C ASP A 108 -0.06 11.34 -1.24
N CYS A 109 0.68 11.12 -0.15
CA CYS A 109 2.09 11.49 -0.06
C CYS A 109 3.02 10.35 -0.52
N ALA A 110 2.52 9.13 -0.56
CA ALA A 110 3.27 7.97 -1.04
C ALA A 110 3.22 7.84 -2.57
N GLY A 111 2.10 8.24 -3.17
CA GLY A 111 1.86 8.18 -4.60
C GLY A 111 1.35 6.83 -5.09
N HIS A 112 1.32 5.82 -4.23
CA HIS A 112 0.93 4.48 -4.60
C HIS A 112 -0.56 4.39 -4.95
N GLY A 113 -1.44 4.85 -4.06
CA GLY A 113 -2.89 4.83 -4.29
C GLY A 113 -3.33 5.75 -5.43
N THR A 114 -2.64 6.87 -5.68
CA THR A 114 -2.85 7.71 -6.86
C THR A 114 -2.52 6.96 -8.14
N GLY A 115 -1.42 6.21 -8.14
CA GLY A 115 -1.04 5.32 -9.24
C GLY A 115 -2.11 4.26 -9.51
N VAL A 116 -2.55 3.57 -8.46
CA VAL A 116 -3.62 2.55 -8.51
C VAL A 116 -4.92 3.14 -9.04
N ALA A 117 -5.39 4.26 -8.49
CA ALA A 117 -6.61 4.95 -8.92
C ALA A 117 -6.54 5.38 -10.40
N SER A 118 -5.35 5.76 -10.87
CA SER A 118 -5.17 6.20 -12.25
C SER A 118 -5.30 5.06 -13.28
N ILE A 119 -4.88 3.85 -12.93
CA ILE A 119 -5.08 2.65 -13.76
C ILE A 119 -6.58 2.39 -13.93
N ILE A 120 -7.36 2.62 -12.88
CA ILE A 120 -8.82 2.44 -12.90
C ILE A 120 -9.48 3.56 -13.70
N ALA A 121 -9.32 4.82 -13.28
CA ALA A 121 -10.24 5.90 -13.66
C ALA A 121 -9.56 7.19 -14.18
N ALA A 122 -8.30 7.14 -14.63
CA ALA A 122 -7.69 8.35 -15.21
C ALA A 122 -8.49 8.82 -16.44
N ALA A 123 -9.06 10.02 -16.36
CA ALA A 123 -9.82 10.64 -17.45
C ALA A 123 -8.93 10.90 -18.67
N PRO A 124 -9.45 10.74 -19.90
CA PRO A 124 -8.74 11.13 -21.12
C PRO A 124 -8.41 12.63 -21.10
N ARG A 125 -7.21 12.98 -21.54
CA ARG A 125 -6.78 14.38 -21.69
C ARG A 125 -6.10 14.61 -23.03
N PRO A 126 -6.33 15.75 -23.71
CA PRO A 126 -5.62 16.08 -24.95
C PRO A 126 -4.10 16.06 -24.76
N GLY A 127 -3.39 15.43 -25.68
CA GLY A 127 -1.93 15.32 -25.65
C GLY A 127 -1.35 14.32 -24.64
N VAL A 128 -2.21 13.56 -23.92
CA VAL A 128 -1.81 12.51 -23.00
C VAL A 128 -2.33 11.16 -23.50
N ALA A 129 -1.43 10.26 -23.87
CA ALA A 129 -1.77 8.92 -24.37
C ALA A 129 -2.20 7.93 -23.28
N PHE A 130 -1.96 8.27 -22.00
CA PHE A 130 -2.38 7.47 -20.84
C PHE A 130 -3.84 7.78 -20.46
N ARG A 131 -4.61 6.75 -20.16
CA ARG A 131 -5.95 6.84 -19.56
C ARG A 131 -6.24 5.58 -18.72
N GLY A 132 -7.18 5.67 -17.81
CA GLY A 132 -7.69 4.52 -17.05
C GLY A 132 -8.50 3.56 -17.94
N LEU A 133 -8.68 2.35 -17.47
CA LEU A 133 -9.44 1.33 -18.18
C LEU A 133 -10.97 1.56 -18.06
N ALA A 134 -11.42 2.11 -16.94
CA ALA A 134 -12.79 2.52 -16.63
C ALA A 134 -12.84 4.02 -16.30
N PRO A 135 -12.66 4.93 -17.31
CA PRO A 135 -12.35 6.33 -17.08
C PRO A 135 -13.51 7.15 -16.49
N ASP A 136 -14.72 6.63 -16.46
CA ASP A 136 -15.90 7.28 -15.86
C ASP A 136 -16.29 6.67 -14.50
N ALA A 137 -15.56 5.65 -14.01
CA ALA A 137 -15.73 5.15 -12.66
C ALA A 137 -15.36 6.22 -11.61
N ARG A 138 -16.05 6.20 -10.48
CA ARG A 138 -15.73 7.04 -9.32
C ARG A 138 -14.76 6.32 -8.40
N ILE A 139 -13.83 7.06 -7.84
CA ILE A 139 -12.84 6.54 -6.90
C ILE A 139 -13.21 6.99 -5.50
N LEU A 140 -13.41 6.03 -4.61
CA LEU A 140 -13.64 6.24 -3.17
C LEU A 140 -12.32 5.93 -2.42
N PRO A 141 -11.51 6.94 -2.06
CA PRO A 141 -10.24 6.71 -1.41
C PRO A 141 -10.41 6.31 0.05
N VAL A 142 -9.75 5.23 0.47
CA VAL A 142 -9.67 4.79 1.86
C VAL A 142 -8.19 4.69 2.23
N ARG A 143 -7.69 5.70 2.94
CA ARG A 143 -6.27 5.79 3.25
C ARG A 143 -5.91 4.97 4.47
N VAL A 144 -5.06 3.99 4.28
CA VAL A 144 -4.60 3.03 5.31
C VAL A 144 -3.08 2.94 5.44
N SER A 145 -2.33 3.55 4.53
CA SER A 145 -0.88 3.42 4.48
C SER A 145 -0.20 4.72 4.05
N GLU A 146 1.04 4.92 4.45
CA GLU A 146 1.99 5.90 3.91
C GLU A 146 3.29 5.20 3.51
N GLN A 147 3.26 3.88 3.39
CA GLN A 147 4.47 3.12 3.08
C GLN A 147 5.03 3.50 1.71
N GLN A 148 6.33 3.74 1.70
CA GLN A 148 7.13 4.00 0.51
C GLN A 148 8.37 3.12 0.56
N VAL A 149 8.87 2.72 -0.59
CA VAL A 149 10.19 2.07 -0.67
C VAL A 149 11.25 3.16 -0.87
N VAL A 150 11.98 3.48 0.18
CA VAL A 150 13.08 4.45 0.14
C VAL A 150 14.40 3.69 0.27
N GLN A 151 15.25 3.77 -0.75
CA GLN A 151 16.55 3.06 -0.80
C GLN A 151 16.43 1.54 -0.52
N GLY A 152 15.39 0.90 -1.04
CA GLY A 152 15.14 -0.54 -0.87
C GLY A 152 14.61 -0.95 0.50
N ARG A 153 14.20 0.01 1.33
CA ARG A 153 13.56 -0.24 2.64
C ARG A 153 12.15 0.34 2.65
N GLU A 154 11.22 -0.43 3.16
CA GLU A 154 9.88 0.08 3.45
C GLU A 154 9.95 1.07 4.61
N SER A 155 9.34 2.23 4.42
CA SER A 155 9.25 3.31 5.40
C SER A 155 7.89 3.98 5.30
N GLY A 156 7.31 4.34 6.44
CA GLY A 156 6.00 4.97 6.52
C GLY A 156 5.08 4.29 7.53
N ARG A 157 3.98 4.95 7.84
CA ARG A 157 2.93 4.42 8.73
C ARG A 157 2.02 3.48 7.94
N THR A 158 1.49 2.46 8.62
CA THR A 158 0.38 1.65 8.15
C THR A 158 -0.57 1.39 9.32
N VAL A 159 -1.81 1.10 9.01
CA VAL A 159 -2.82 0.75 10.01
C VAL A 159 -2.61 -0.68 10.53
N SER A 160 -3.21 -1.01 11.67
CA SER A 160 -3.31 -2.38 12.18
C SER A 160 -4.26 -3.24 11.31
N ALA A 161 -4.22 -4.56 11.48
CA ALA A 161 -5.14 -5.47 10.80
C ALA A 161 -6.61 -5.16 11.12
N ASP A 162 -6.94 -4.82 12.38
CA ASP A 162 -8.28 -4.41 12.80
C ASP A 162 -8.74 -3.12 12.08
N GLU A 163 -7.83 -2.16 11.92
CA GLU A 163 -8.12 -0.93 11.19
C GLU A 163 -8.28 -1.18 9.70
N PHE A 164 -7.49 -2.10 9.13
CA PHE A 164 -7.64 -2.53 7.75
C PHE A 164 -8.99 -3.25 7.53
N ALA A 165 -9.43 -4.09 8.47
CA ALA A 165 -10.77 -4.68 8.46
C ALA A 165 -11.88 -3.62 8.49
N ARG A 166 -11.69 -2.57 9.34
CA ARG A 166 -12.62 -1.41 9.37
C ARG A 166 -12.63 -0.64 8.06
N ALA A 167 -11.48 -0.50 7.41
CA ALA A 167 -11.37 0.15 6.09
C ALA A 167 -12.21 -0.57 5.04
N ILE A 168 -12.14 -1.91 4.98
CA ILE A 168 -12.94 -2.72 4.06
C ILE A 168 -14.43 -2.53 4.34
N ARG A 169 -14.87 -2.64 5.60
CA ARG A 169 -16.27 -2.44 5.99
C ARG A 169 -16.75 -1.03 5.65
N TRP A 170 -15.92 -0.02 5.94
CA TRP A 170 -16.24 1.37 5.64
C TRP A 170 -16.49 1.59 4.15
N ALA A 171 -15.65 1.02 3.27
CA ALA A 171 -15.84 1.10 1.83
C ALA A 171 -17.18 0.51 1.38
N VAL A 172 -17.54 -0.65 1.94
CA VAL A 172 -18.83 -1.32 1.68
C VAL A 172 -20.02 -0.48 2.15
N ASP A 173 -19.92 0.09 3.36
CA ASP A 173 -20.97 0.93 3.96
C ASP A 173 -21.12 2.30 3.27
N HIS A 174 -20.20 2.65 2.35
CA HIS A 174 -20.22 3.87 1.54
C HIS A 174 -20.36 3.58 0.05
N ASP A 175 -21.17 2.56 -0.25
CA ASP A 175 -21.66 2.23 -1.60
C ASP A 175 -20.53 1.94 -2.62
N ALA A 176 -19.45 1.28 -2.19
CA ALA A 176 -18.48 0.74 -3.12
C ALA A 176 -19.03 -0.50 -3.83
N ASP A 177 -19.08 -0.48 -5.16
CA ASP A 177 -19.43 -1.65 -5.98
C ASP A 177 -18.25 -2.62 -6.11
N VAL A 178 -17.04 -2.07 -6.09
CA VAL A 178 -15.77 -2.79 -6.21
C VAL A 178 -14.79 -2.24 -5.17
N VAL A 179 -14.05 -3.11 -4.49
CA VAL A 179 -12.96 -2.72 -3.58
C VAL A 179 -11.63 -3.25 -4.10
N ASN A 180 -10.70 -2.36 -4.40
CA ASN A 180 -9.33 -2.69 -4.76
C ASN A 180 -8.45 -2.64 -3.51
N LEU A 181 -7.82 -3.77 -3.19
CA LEU A 181 -6.97 -3.98 -2.02
C LEU A 181 -5.52 -4.20 -2.47
N SER A 182 -4.76 -3.11 -2.54
CA SER A 182 -3.35 -3.16 -2.96
C SER A 182 -2.36 -3.22 -1.77
N VAL A 183 -2.90 -3.43 -0.56
CA VAL A 183 -2.13 -3.71 0.67
C VAL A 183 -2.19 -5.20 0.95
N VAL A 184 -1.03 -5.80 1.25
CA VAL A 184 -0.89 -7.25 1.49
C VAL A 184 -0.46 -7.50 2.93
N LEU A 185 -1.19 -8.39 3.62
CA LEU A 185 -0.84 -8.95 4.90
C LEU A 185 -0.28 -10.36 4.70
N TYR A 186 0.69 -10.77 5.52
CA TYR A 186 1.28 -12.12 5.47
C TYR A 186 0.93 -12.96 6.71
N ALA A 187 -0.05 -12.52 7.47
CA ALA A 187 -0.66 -13.29 8.54
C ALA A 187 -2.17 -13.34 8.30
N ASP A 188 -2.75 -14.51 8.51
CA ASP A 188 -4.19 -14.68 8.49
C ASP A 188 -4.79 -13.98 9.72
N ASP A 189 -5.75 -13.08 9.46
CA ASP A 189 -6.38 -12.27 10.50
C ASP A 189 -7.90 -12.49 10.49
N PRO A 190 -8.51 -12.86 11.62
CA PRO A 190 -9.95 -13.19 11.68
C PRO A 190 -10.86 -11.97 11.42
N GLU A 191 -10.43 -10.76 11.80
CA GLU A 191 -11.22 -9.55 11.58
C GLU A 191 -11.20 -9.15 10.10
N VAL A 192 -10.04 -9.25 9.44
CA VAL A 192 -9.91 -9.02 7.99
C VAL A 192 -10.74 -10.06 7.21
N ARG A 193 -10.66 -11.34 7.59
CA ARG A 193 -11.49 -12.41 7.00
C ARG A 193 -12.98 -12.13 7.18
N SER A 194 -13.38 -11.65 8.36
CA SER A 194 -14.77 -11.27 8.66
C SER A 194 -15.22 -10.05 7.83
N ALA A 195 -14.34 -9.07 7.60
CA ALA A 195 -14.63 -7.92 6.74
C ALA A 195 -14.78 -8.31 5.25
N VAL A 196 -13.97 -9.26 4.79
CA VAL A 196 -14.11 -9.84 3.44
C VAL A 196 -15.47 -10.52 3.27
N ARG A 197 -15.88 -11.38 4.22
CA ARG A 197 -17.22 -12.01 4.18
C ARG A 197 -18.34 -10.97 4.17
N TYR A 198 -18.21 -9.94 5.01
CA TYR A 198 -19.16 -8.84 5.06
C TYR A 198 -19.34 -8.14 3.70
N ALA A 199 -18.25 -7.94 2.94
CA ALA A 199 -18.30 -7.36 1.61
C ALA A 199 -18.94 -8.31 0.58
N VAL A 200 -18.58 -9.60 0.62
CA VAL A 200 -19.15 -10.63 -0.26
C VAL A 200 -20.67 -10.77 -0.05
N GLU A 201 -21.12 -10.78 1.22
CA GLU A 201 -22.55 -10.86 1.58
C GLU A 201 -23.35 -9.63 1.11
N ARG A 202 -22.67 -8.51 0.82
CA ARG A 202 -23.26 -7.25 0.30
C ARG A 202 -23.03 -7.05 -1.17
N ASP A 203 -22.70 -8.12 -1.88
CA ASP A 203 -22.53 -8.10 -3.33
C ASP A 203 -21.43 -7.14 -3.83
N VAL A 204 -20.37 -6.94 -3.06
CA VAL A 204 -19.22 -6.11 -3.44
C VAL A 204 -18.11 -6.98 -4.04
N VAL A 205 -17.59 -6.59 -5.20
CA VAL A 205 -16.45 -7.29 -5.83
C VAL A 205 -15.16 -6.92 -5.13
N LEU A 206 -14.44 -7.91 -4.62
CA LEU A 206 -13.14 -7.71 -3.97
C LEU A 206 -12.00 -8.15 -4.89
N VAL A 207 -11.03 -7.27 -5.10
CA VAL A 207 -9.83 -7.54 -5.90
C VAL A 207 -8.60 -7.23 -5.06
N ALA A 208 -7.65 -8.16 -4.97
CA ALA A 208 -6.46 -7.99 -4.16
C ALA A 208 -5.17 -8.35 -4.91
N ALA A 209 -4.09 -7.67 -4.57
CA ALA A 209 -2.75 -7.98 -5.02
C ALA A 209 -2.28 -9.32 -4.45
N ALA A 210 -1.68 -10.18 -5.30
CA ALA A 210 -1.17 -11.49 -4.88
C ALA A 210 0.18 -11.44 -4.15
N GLY A 211 0.79 -10.24 -4.02
CA GLY A 211 2.05 -10.06 -3.30
C GLY A 211 3.30 -10.14 -4.18
N ASN A 212 4.40 -9.57 -3.65
CA ASN A 212 5.65 -9.35 -4.38
C ASN A 212 6.85 -10.10 -3.77
N LEU A 213 6.62 -11.10 -2.93
CA LEU A 213 7.67 -11.82 -2.20
C LEU A 213 7.93 -13.23 -2.74
N HIS A 214 7.76 -13.47 -4.06
CA HIS A 214 8.00 -14.80 -4.65
C HIS A 214 9.40 -15.32 -4.30
N ASP A 215 10.44 -14.53 -4.56
CA ASP A 215 11.83 -14.91 -4.29
C ASP A 215 12.20 -14.85 -2.81
N ASN A 216 11.32 -14.30 -1.95
CA ASN A 216 11.50 -14.18 -0.52
C ASN A 216 10.63 -15.16 0.28
N GLY A 217 10.53 -16.40 -0.20
CA GLY A 217 9.83 -17.49 0.48
C GLY A 217 8.37 -17.64 0.10
N ASN A 218 7.85 -16.81 -0.78
CA ASN A 218 6.49 -16.90 -1.34
C ASN A 218 5.39 -17.11 -0.25
N PRO A 219 5.37 -16.27 0.82
CA PRO A 219 4.41 -16.43 1.90
C PRO A 219 2.97 -16.21 1.40
N GLN A 220 1.99 -16.89 2.03
CA GLN A 220 0.58 -16.72 1.63
C GLN A 220 0.12 -15.27 1.88
N PRO A 221 -0.41 -14.57 0.85
CA PRO A 221 -0.89 -13.21 0.99
C PRO A 221 -2.36 -13.15 1.40
N PHE A 222 -2.71 -12.16 2.21
CA PHE A 222 -4.09 -11.81 2.55
C PHE A 222 -4.32 -10.33 2.23
N PRO A 223 -5.50 -9.93 1.75
CA PRO A 223 -6.74 -10.72 1.64
C PRO A 223 -6.86 -11.60 0.38
N ALA A 224 -5.89 -11.62 -0.57
CA ALA A 224 -5.96 -12.42 -1.79
C ALA A 224 -6.19 -13.93 -1.51
N GLY A 225 -5.74 -14.44 -0.37
CA GLY A 225 -5.93 -15.82 0.07
C GLY A 225 -7.31 -16.17 0.63
N TYR A 226 -8.20 -15.21 0.79
CA TYR A 226 -9.56 -15.47 1.29
C TYR A 226 -10.55 -15.80 0.17
N ASP A 227 -11.53 -16.62 0.48
CA ASP A 227 -12.62 -16.93 -0.44
C ASP A 227 -13.43 -15.67 -0.77
N GLY A 228 -13.81 -15.52 -2.04
CA GLY A 228 -14.56 -14.38 -2.56
C GLY A 228 -13.71 -13.17 -2.95
N VAL A 229 -12.39 -13.27 -2.85
CA VAL A 229 -11.44 -12.25 -3.32
C VAL A 229 -10.76 -12.72 -4.61
N LEU A 230 -10.73 -11.86 -5.63
CA LEU A 230 -9.93 -12.08 -6.83
C LEU A 230 -8.46 -11.73 -6.56
N GLY A 231 -7.62 -12.75 -6.42
CA GLY A 231 -6.18 -12.58 -6.25
C GLY A 231 -5.48 -12.38 -7.60
N VAL A 232 -4.72 -11.30 -7.73
CA VAL A 232 -4.14 -10.86 -9.02
C VAL A 232 -2.62 -10.87 -8.98
N GLY A 233 -2.02 -11.71 -9.84
CA GLY A 233 -0.58 -11.74 -10.09
C GLY A 233 -0.15 -10.73 -11.18
N ALA A 234 1.15 -10.56 -11.36
CA ALA A 234 1.73 -9.55 -12.26
C ALA A 234 2.46 -10.17 -13.46
N ILE A 235 2.22 -9.58 -14.66
CA ILE A 235 2.98 -9.88 -15.89
C ILE A 235 3.70 -8.64 -16.43
N GLY A 236 4.74 -8.90 -17.24
CA GLY A 236 5.41 -7.90 -18.06
C GLY A 236 4.77 -7.73 -19.45
N ALA A 237 5.35 -6.86 -20.26
CA ALA A 237 4.89 -6.58 -21.64
C ALA A 237 5.02 -7.77 -22.58
N ASP A 238 5.95 -8.67 -22.31
CA ASP A 238 6.13 -9.94 -23.01
C ASP A 238 5.07 -11.01 -22.68
N GLY A 239 4.18 -10.72 -21.71
CA GLY A 239 3.20 -11.65 -21.15
C GLY A 239 3.78 -12.64 -20.14
N GLY A 240 5.08 -12.57 -19.87
CA GLY A 240 5.73 -13.38 -18.84
C GLY A 240 5.35 -12.94 -17.43
N ARG A 241 5.16 -13.93 -16.50
CA ARG A 241 5.01 -13.60 -15.07
C ARG A 241 6.29 -12.94 -14.57
N THR A 242 6.13 -11.85 -13.82
CA THR A 242 7.28 -11.16 -13.22
C THR A 242 7.92 -12.00 -12.11
N ALA A 243 9.23 -11.89 -11.94
CA ALA A 243 9.97 -12.68 -10.95
C ALA A 243 9.44 -12.45 -9.51
N PHE A 244 9.08 -11.22 -9.18
CA PHE A 244 8.56 -10.89 -7.85
C PHE A 244 7.13 -11.40 -7.57
N SER A 245 6.31 -11.62 -8.63
CA SER A 245 4.90 -11.98 -8.45
C SER A 245 4.76 -13.34 -7.77
N GLN A 246 4.09 -13.35 -6.63
CA GLN A 246 3.83 -14.56 -5.86
C GLN A 246 2.94 -15.53 -6.62
N THR A 247 3.09 -16.81 -6.30
CA THR A 247 2.39 -17.92 -6.95
C THR A 247 1.72 -18.80 -5.90
N GLY A 248 0.54 -19.28 -6.23
CA GLY A 248 -0.21 -20.16 -5.33
C GLY A 248 -1.67 -20.29 -5.76
N PRO A 249 -2.47 -21.05 -5.02
CA PRO A 249 -3.89 -21.26 -5.33
C PRO A 249 -4.72 -19.97 -5.15
N TYR A 250 -4.15 -18.96 -4.53
CA TYR A 250 -4.73 -17.63 -4.32
C TYR A 250 -4.58 -16.69 -5.53
N VAL A 251 -3.85 -17.10 -6.57
CA VAL A 251 -3.77 -16.34 -7.83
C VAL A 251 -4.89 -16.83 -8.74
N ASP A 252 -5.92 -16.02 -8.93
CA ASP A 252 -7.03 -16.34 -9.82
C ASP A 252 -6.70 -16.03 -11.28
N LEU A 253 -5.97 -14.94 -11.53
CA LEU A 253 -5.51 -14.53 -12.84
C LEU A 253 -4.34 -13.55 -12.71
N VAL A 254 -3.76 -13.18 -13.84
CA VAL A 254 -2.69 -12.17 -13.90
C VAL A 254 -3.06 -10.98 -14.78
N ALA A 255 -2.45 -9.82 -14.49
CA ALA A 255 -2.64 -8.58 -15.25
C ALA A 255 -1.31 -7.79 -15.32
N PRO A 256 -1.22 -6.71 -16.12
CA PRO A 256 -0.02 -5.88 -16.22
C PRO A 256 0.46 -5.36 -14.88
N GLY A 257 1.71 -5.67 -14.50
CA GLY A 257 2.27 -5.26 -13.21
C GLY A 257 3.76 -4.92 -13.26
N SER A 258 4.39 -4.91 -14.45
CA SER A 258 5.77 -4.44 -14.63
C SER A 258 5.81 -3.32 -15.68
N GLU A 259 6.64 -2.29 -15.44
CA GLU A 259 6.76 -1.13 -16.31
C GLU A 259 5.40 -0.45 -16.62
N VAL A 260 4.48 -0.49 -15.67
CA VAL A 260 3.16 0.12 -15.80
C VAL A 260 3.29 1.62 -15.62
N LEU A 261 2.75 2.39 -16.58
CA LEU A 261 2.66 3.84 -16.43
C LEU A 261 1.45 4.21 -15.58
N THR A 262 1.63 5.11 -14.62
CA THR A 262 0.59 5.59 -13.70
C THR A 262 0.69 7.10 -13.49
N ALA A 263 -0.39 7.72 -12.99
CA ALA A 263 -0.34 9.09 -12.49
C ALA A 263 0.55 9.19 -11.25
N ALA A 264 1.24 10.32 -11.12
CA ALA A 264 1.99 10.70 -9.94
C ALA A 264 1.25 11.81 -9.17
N PRO A 265 1.35 11.91 -7.83
CA PRO A 265 0.74 13.00 -7.08
C PRO A 265 1.14 14.38 -7.61
N GLY A 266 0.19 15.30 -7.61
CA GLY A 266 0.36 16.65 -8.16
C GLY A 266 0.12 16.72 -9.66
N ALA A 267 0.97 16.09 -10.45
CA ALA A 267 0.84 16.02 -11.91
C ALA A 267 1.89 15.06 -12.51
N GLY A 268 1.68 14.68 -13.76
CA GLY A 268 2.61 13.85 -14.51
C GLY A 268 2.43 12.35 -14.25
N HIS A 269 3.39 11.56 -14.72
CA HIS A 269 3.30 10.10 -14.71
C HIS A 269 4.64 9.49 -14.38
N LEU A 270 4.61 8.28 -13.81
CA LEU A 270 5.79 7.49 -13.51
C LEU A 270 5.57 6.02 -13.87
N ARG A 271 6.66 5.27 -14.06
CA ARG A 271 6.62 3.82 -14.27
C ARG A 271 6.79 3.12 -12.92
N VAL A 272 6.02 2.08 -12.74
CA VAL A 272 5.94 1.34 -11.48
C VAL A 272 5.90 -0.16 -11.73
N GLU A 273 6.19 -0.92 -10.65
CA GLU A 273 6.15 -2.39 -10.65
C GLU A 273 5.45 -2.89 -9.39
N GLY A 274 4.74 -4.00 -9.50
CA GLY A 274 4.08 -4.67 -8.38
C GLY A 274 2.75 -5.29 -8.76
N THR A 275 2.35 -6.33 -8.04
CA THR A 275 1.00 -6.92 -8.14
C THR A 275 -0.08 -5.92 -7.71
N SER A 276 0.28 -4.92 -6.89
CA SER A 276 -0.57 -3.80 -6.52
C SER A 276 -0.99 -2.91 -7.69
N TYR A 277 -0.23 -2.93 -8.80
CA TYR A 277 -0.60 -2.25 -10.04
C TYR A 277 -1.26 -3.18 -11.07
N ALA A 278 -1.23 -4.49 -10.84
CA ALA A 278 -1.98 -5.46 -11.63
C ALA A 278 -3.45 -5.55 -11.16
N ALA A 279 -3.70 -5.56 -9.87
CA ALA A 279 -5.05 -5.62 -9.29
C ALA A 279 -6.01 -4.53 -9.84
N PRO A 280 -5.63 -3.25 -9.98
CA PRO A 280 -6.54 -2.22 -10.48
C PRO A 280 -7.01 -2.42 -11.92
N PHE A 281 -6.32 -3.15 -12.78
CA PHE A 281 -6.86 -3.52 -14.11
C PHE A 281 -8.03 -4.50 -13.98
N VAL A 282 -7.97 -5.41 -13.01
CA VAL A 282 -9.07 -6.34 -12.71
C VAL A 282 -10.22 -5.59 -12.05
N ALA A 283 -9.95 -4.69 -11.11
CA ALA A 283 -10.97 -3.84 -10.48
C ALA A 283 -11.68 -2.94 -11.50
N ALA A 284 -10.95 -2.35 -12.45
CA ALA A 284 -11.52 -1.59 -13.54
C ALA A 284 -12.39 -2.46 -14.48
N THR A 285 -11.95 -3.70 -14.77
CA THR A 285 -12.76 -4.65 -15.53
C THR A 285 -14.06 -5.02 -14.82
N ALA A 286 -14.00 -5.19 -13.49
CA ALA A 286 -15.20 -5.39 -12.67
C ALA A 286 -16.13 -4.16 -12.74
N ALA A 287 -15.58 -2.94 -12.72
CA ALA A 287 -16.36 -1.71 -12.88
C ALA A 287 -17.04 -1.64 -14.26
N LEU A 288 -16.35 -2.00 -15.34
CA LEU A 288 -16.95 -2.08 -16.68
C LEU A 288 -18.09 -3.10 -16.73
N LEU A 289 -17.94 -4.25 -16.05
CA LEU A 289 -18.97 -5.28 -15.99
C LEU A 289 -20.18 -4.83 -15.16
N ARG A 290 -19.98 -4.14 -14.04
CA ARG A 290 -21.06 -3.58 -13.23
C ARG A 290 -21.92 -2.58 -14.00
N GLU A 291 -21.30 -1.77 -14.88
CA GLU A 291 -22.05 -0.90 -15.79
C GLU A 291 -22.76 -1.67 -16.90
N TYR A 292 -22.03 -2.56 -17.58
CA TYR A 292 -22.54 -3.23 -18.79
C TYR A 292 -23.53 -4.37 -18.50
N ARG A 293 -23.40 -5.02 -17.32
CA ARG A 293 -24.20 -6.16 -16.86
C ARG A 293 -24.63 -5.98 -15.41
N PRO A 294 -25.48 -4.98 -15.12
CA PRO A 294 -25.85 -4.65 -13.74
C PRO A 294 -26.63 -5.78 -13.04
N GLU A 295 -27.14 -6.76 -13.79
CA GLU A 295 -27.84 -7.92 -13.25
C GLU A 295 -26.89 -8.97 -12.63
N LEU A 296 -25.59 -8.92 -12.91
CA LEU A 296 -24.64 -9.89 -12.39
C LEU A 296 -24.30 -9.62 -10.92
N THR A 297 -24.32 -10.66 -10.10
CA THR A 297 -23.81 -10.59 -8.73
C THR A 297 -22.28 -10.44 -8.73
N ALA A 298 -21.69 -10.01 -7.59
CA ALA A 298 -20.25 -9.91 -7.42
C ALA A 298 -19.53 -11.24 -7.72
N ALA A 299 -20.09 -12.35 -7.27
CA ALA A 299 -19.56 -13.67 -7.54
C ALA A 299 -19.58 -13.99 -9.05
N GLN A 300 -20.68 -13.64 -9.76
CA GLN A 300 -20.79 -13.84 -11.21
C GLN A 300 -19.84 -12.92 -12.00
N VAL A 301 -19.64 -11.68 -11.54
CA VAL A 301 -18.63 -10.76 -12.11
C VAL A 301 -17.23 -11.36 -11.96
N ALA A 302 -16.87 -11.86 -10.78
CA ALA A 302 -15.59 -12.49 -10.52
C ALA A 302 -15.39 -13.75 -11.38
N GLU A 303 -16.39 -14.65 -11.39
CA GLU A 303 -16.35 -15.86 -12.21
C GLU A 303 -16.18 -15.55 -13.69
N ARG A 304 -16.89 -14.54 -14.20
CA ARG A 304 -16.83 -14.12 -15.58
C ARG A 304 -15.45 -13.58 -15.96
N ILE A 305 -14.84 -12.75 -15.11
CA ILE A 305 -13.48 -12.23 -15.32
C ILE A 305 -12.49 -13.38 -15.44
N VAL A 306 -12.58 -14.37 -14.55
CA VAL A 306 -11.72 -15.56 -14.54
C VAL A 306 -11.96 -16.43 -15.77
N ALA A 307 -13.23 -16.71 -16.12
CA ALA A 307 -13.60 -17.59 -17.23
C ALA A 307 -13.23 -17.01 -18.61
N THR A 308 -13.15 -15.69 -18.74
CA THR A 308 -12.80 -14.98 -19.98
C THR A 308 -11.34 -14.58 -20.08
N ALA A 309 -10.49 -14.97 -19.12
CA ALA A 309 -9.06 -14.75 -19.19
C ALA A 309 -8.44 -15.44 -20.43
N ASP A 310 -7.44 -14.80 -21.02
CA ASP A 310 -6.68 -15.40 -22.13
C ASP A 310 -5.76 -16.51 -21.59
N PRO A 311 -5.58 -17.60 -22.32
CA PRO A 311 -4.63 -18.64 -21.93
C PRO A 311 -3.23 -18.07 -21.67
N ALA A 312 -2.58 -18.57 -20.63
CA ALA A 312 -1.21 -18.18 -20.32
C ALA A 312 -0.23 -18.63 -21.43
N PRO A 313 0.77 -17.81 -21.79
CA PRO A 313 1.75 -18.18 -22.81
C PRO A 313 2.52 -19.45 -22.40
N GLY A 314 2.44 -20.51 -23.22
CA GLY A 314 3.31 -21.68 -23.14
C GLY A 314 3.17 -22.62 -21.94
N MET A 315 2.19 -22.45 -21.06
CA MET A 315 2.05 -23.26 -19.85
C MET A 315 0.61 -23.69 -19.60
N GLY A 316 0.44 -24.97 -19.28
CA GLY A 316 -0.80 -25.47 -18.69
C GLY A 316 -1.03 -24.85 -17.29
N HIS A 317 -2.21 -25.04 -16.70
CA HIS A 317 -2.57 -24.60 -15.36
C HIS A 317 -1.49 -24.97 -14.34
N GLY A 318 -0.72 -24.01 -13.84
CA GLY A 318 0.32 -24.30 -12.84
C GLY A 318 1.48 -23.32 -12.72
N GLY A 319 1.68 -22.42 -13.70
CA GLY A 319 2.82 -21.48 -13.68
C GLY A 319 2.63 -20.20 -12.88
N GLY A 320 1.63 -20.12 -11.97
CA GLY A 320 1.33 -18.91 -11.20
C GLY A 320 0.52 -17.89 -11.99
N TYR A 321 -0.18 -18.30 -13.05
CA TYR A 321 -1.05 -17.46 -13.87
C TYR A 321 -2.54 -17.60 -13.49
N GLY A 322 -2.90 -18.51 -12.59
CA GLY A 322 -4.29 -18.83 -12.33
C GLY A 322 -5.02 -19.30 -13.60
N ALA A 323 -6.15 -18.69 -13.92
CA ALA A 323 -6.90 -18.98 -15.15
C ALA A 323 -6.25 -18.41 -16.43
N GLY A 324 -5.31 -17.48 -16.28
CA GLY A 324 -4.61 -16.85 -17.40
C GLY A 324 -4.48 -15.34 -17.26
N VAL A 325 -4.34 -14.67 -18.39
CA VAL A 325 -4.15 -13.22 -18.46
C VAL A 325 -5.49 -12.52 -18.61
N LEU A 326 -5.75 -11.49 -17.82
CA LEU A 326 -6.95 -10.65 -17.90
C LEU A 326 -7.24 -10.23 -19.35
N ASN A 327 -8.50 -10.38 -19.77
CA ASN A 327 -8.99 -9.84 -21.03
C ASN A 327 -10.28 -9.04 -20.79
N PRO A 328 -10.22 -7.72 -20.58
CA PRO A 328 -11.38 -6.89 -20.32
C PRO A 328 -12.43 -6.90 -21.43
N TYR A 329 -11.97 -6.97 -22.68
CA TYR A 329 -12.89 -6.97 -23.83
C TYR A 329 -13.74 -8.24 -23.88
N ARG A 330 -13.12 -9.42 -23.71
CA ARG A 330 -13.85 -10.69 -23.61
C ARG A 330 -14.78 -10.71 -22.39
N ALA A 331 -14.32 -10.22 -21.26
CA ALA A 331 -15.13 -10.14 -20.05
C ALA A 331 -16.43 -9.37 -20.29
N VAL A 332 -16.38 -8.24 -21.00
CA VAL A 332 -17.57 -7.43 -21.30
C VAL A 332 -18.42 -8.07 -22.40
N THR A 333 -17.84 -8.55 -23.51
CA THR A 333 -18.57 -8.87 -24.75
C THR A 333 -18.96 -10.33 -24.91
N GLU A 334 -18.27 -11.27 -24.27
CA GLU A 334 -18.51 -12.70 -24.48
C GLU A 334 -19.91 -13.12 -24.03
N THR A 335 -20.68 -13.75 -24.92
CA THR A 335 -22.08 -14.14 -24.66
C THR A 335 -22.24 -15.61 -24.22
N GLY A 336 -21.17 -16.39 -24.26
CA GLY A 336 -21.15 -17.78 -23.84
C GLY A 336 -21.27 -17.93 -22.33
N GLY A 337 -22.08 -18.88 -21.88
CA GLY A 337 -22.24 -19.22 -20.47
C GLY A 337 -20.91 -19.55 -19.83
N SER A 338 -20.76 -19.12 -18.59
CA SER A 338 -19.70 -19.51 -17.67
C SER A 338 -19.38 -20.99 -17.87
N ARG A 339 -18.15 -21.27 -18.26
CA ARG A 339 -17.60 -22.59 -18.03
C ARG A 339 -17.40 -22.62 -16.52
N ALA A 340 -18.36 -23.20 -15.80
CA ALA A 340 -18.27 -23.31 -14.37
C ALA A 340 -16.88 -23.79 -14.02
N ALA A 341 -16.03 -22.91 -13.57
CA ALA A 341 -14.86 -23.29 -12.79
C ALA A 341 -15.49 -24.07 -11.63
N GLY A 342 -15.28 -25.38 -11.60
CA GLY A 342 -15.80 -26.21 -10.51
C GLY A 342 -15.38 -25.54 -9.20
N PRO A 343 -16.18 -25.69 -8.13
CA PRO A 343 -15.89 -25.07 -6.86
C PRO A 343 -14.42 -25.28 -6.57
N ARG A 344 -13.71 -24.19 -6.26
CA ARG A 344 -12.30 -24.22 -5.87
C ARG A 344 -12.17 -25.36 -4.86
N GLN A 345 -11.66 -26.53 -5.26
CA GLN A 345 -11.28 -27.54 -4.30
C GLN A 345 -10.13 -26.91 -3.53
N VAL A 346 -10.47 -26.29 -2.42
CA VAL A 346 -9.53 -26.01 -1.37
C VAL A 346 -9.07 -27.41 -0.90
N THR A 347 -8.06 -27.95 -1.58
CA THR A 347 -7.25 -28.99 -0.96
C THR A 347 -6.76 -28.30 0.29
N ALA A 348 -7.32 -28.68 1.43
CA ALA A 348 -6.81 -28.23 2.70
C ALA A 348 -5.31 -28.44 2.62
N LEU A 349 -4.57 -27.31 2.53
CA LEU A 349 -3.13 -27.36 2.66
C LEU A 349 -2.91 -28.21 3.93
N PRO A 350 -1.99 -29.19 3.93
CA PRO A 350 -1.62 -29.84 5.16
C PRO A 350 -1.50 -28.75 6.19
N ASP A 351 -2.04 -28.98 7.38
CA ASP A 351 -2.07 -28.04 8.51
C ASP A 351 -0.59 -27.75 8.89
N ASP A 352 0.08 -27.04 7.99
CA ASP A 352 1.38 -26.46 8.14
C ASP A 352 1.14 -25.17 8.95
N ARG A 353 0.64 -25.41 10.19
CA ARG A 353 0.88 -24.45 11.25
C ARG A 353 2.34 -24.18 11.15
N ALA A 354 2.72 -23.03 10.62
CA ALA A 354 4.10 -22.63 10.46
C ALA A 354 4.81 -23.03 11.75
N ASP A 355 5.62 -24.08 11.67
CA ASP A 355 6.23 -24.70 12.87
C ASP A 355 6.79 -23.54 13.71
N PRO A 356 6.22 -23.24 14.89
CA PRO A 356 6.66 -22.12 15.72
C PRO A 356 8.18 -22.16 15.93
N ALA A 357 8.74 -23.38 15.88
CA ALA A 357 10.18 -23.61 15.93
C ALA A 357 10.88 -23.20 14.60
N ALA A 358 10.22 -23.29 13.43
CA ALA A 358 10.79 -22.81 12.17
C ALA A 358 10.79 -21.27 12.12
N LEU A 359 9.71 -20.64 12.55
CA LEU A 359 9.62 -19.17 12.68
C LEU A 359 10.66 -18.65 13.69
N ALA A 360 10.78 -19.31 14.86
CA ALA A 360 11.79 -18.97 15.85
C ALA A 360 13.22 -19.21 15.34
N ARG A 361 13.44 -20.19 14.48
CA ARG A 361 14.75 -20.41 13.83
C ARG A 361 15.06 -19.30 12.82
N GLN A 362 14.08 -18.83 12.04
CA GLN A 362 14.26 -17.73 11.09
C GLN A 362 14.56 -16.41 11.80
N THR A 363 13.81 -16.06 12.85
CA THR A 363 14.05 -14.85 13.64
C THR A 363 15.41 -14.88 14.34
N ARG A 364 15.84 -16.05 14.87
CA ARG A 364 17.18 -16.22 15.45
C ARG A 364 18.29 -16.08 14.41
N ARG A 365 18.11 -16.60 13.18
CA ARG A 365 19.07 -16.45 12.08
C ARG A 365 19.18 -15.00 11.62
N ALA A 366 18.07 -14.28 11.49
CA ALA A 366 18.06 -12.86 11.18
C ALA A 366 18.81 -12.05 12.25
N ALA A 367 18.48 -12.24 13.53
CA ALA A 367 19.16 -11.59 14.65
C ALA A 367 20.65 -11.93 14.75
N ALA A 368 21.03 -13.16 14.41
CA ALA A 368 22.45 -13.57 14.38
C ALA A 368 23.22 -12.89 13.24
N ARG A 369 22.59 -12.75 12.06
CA ARG A 369 23.14 -12.02 10.91
C ARG A 369 23.37 -10.54 11.23
N ASP A 370 22.38 -9.89 11.85
CA ASP A 370 22.46 -8.48 12.20
C ASP A 370 23.56 -8.25 13.26
N ARG A 371 23.69 -9.13 14.25
CA ARG A 371 24.80 -9.08 15.22
C ARG A 371 26.16 -9.28 14.56
N ALA A 372 26.27 -10.23 13.61
CA ALA A 372 27.50 -10.46 12.88
C ALA A 372 27.95 -9.25 12.06
N LEU A 373 26.99 -8.58 11.40
CA LEU A 373 27.25 -7.34 10.66
C LEU A 373 27.68 -6.20 11.57
N LEU A 374 27.07 -6.07 12.75
CA LEU A 374 27.41 -5.05 13.75
C LEU A 374 28.83 -5.28 14.32
N VAL A 375 29.15 -6.53 14.66
CA VAL A 375 30.51 -6.91 15.11
C VAL A 375 31.53 -6.68 14.01
N GLY A 376 31.23 -7.06 12.77
CA GLY A 376 32.09 -6.81 11.61
C GLY A 376 32.37 -5.31 11.39
N ALA A 377 31.33 -4.47 11.52
CA ALA A 377 31.49 -3.01 11.40
C ALA A 377 32.35 -2.43 12.53
N VAL A 378 32.14 -2.87 13.78
CA VAL A 378 32.94 -2.41 14.93
C VAL A 378 34.41 -2.84 14.79
N VAL A 379 34.67 -4.10 14.45
CA VAL A 379 36.03 -4.61 14.23
C VAL A 379 36.70 -3.88 13.07
N GLY A 380 35.99 -3.67 11.96
CA GLY A 380 36.50 -2.95 10.80
C GLY A 380 36.84 -1.49 11.10
N THR A 381 36.00 -0.77 11.85
CA THR A 381 36.26 0.62 12.25
C THR A 381 37.44 0.71 13.25
N THR A 382 37.51 -0.22 14.19
CA THR A 382 38.64 -0.27 15.14
C THR A 382 39.94 -0.55 14.42
N ALA A 383 40.00 -1.51 13.52
CA ALA A 383 41.19 -1.81 12.72
C ALA A 383 41.63 -0.60 11.86
N ALA A 384 40.70 0.05 11.18
CA ALA A 384 40.95 1.25 10.38
C ALA A 384 41.52 2.40 11.24
N THR A 385 40.95 2.58 12.44
CA THR A 385 41.42 3.60 13.40
C THR A 385 42.87 3.31 13.88
N VAL A 386 43.15 2.06 14.20
CA VAL A 386 44.52 1.64 14.62
C VAL A 386 45.52 1.86 13.50
N VAL A 387 45.17 1.47 12.25
CA VAL A 387 46.03 1.71 11.08
C VAL A 387 46.27 3.21 10.85
N LEU A 388 45.21 4.01 10.94
CA LEU A 388 45.29 5.45 10.79
C LEU A 388 46.22 6.08 11.86
N LEU A 389 46.04 5.68 13.12
CA LEU A 389 46.91 6.15 14.22
C LEU A 389 48.34 5.70 14.02
N ALA A 390 48.59 4.44 13.62
CA ALA A 390 49.96 3.96 13.35
C ALA A 390 50.65 4.72 12.20
N LEU A 391 49.90 5.24 11.25
CA LEU A 391 50.41 6.04 10.15
C LEU A 391 50.59 7.52 10.52
N VAL A 392 49.66 8.09 11.25
CA VAL A 392 49.61 9.54 11.54
C VAL A 392 50.52 9.91 12.71
N VAL A 393 50.49 9.12 13.82
CA VAL A 393 51.27 9.43 15.03
C VAL A 393 52.78 9.51 14.79
N PRO A 394 53.44 8.53 14.11
CA PRO A 394 54.89 8.64 13.85
C PRO A 394 55.26 9.81 12.93
N ARG A 395 54.37 10.10 11.95
CA ARG A 395 54.57 11.24 11.05
C ARG A 395 54.41 12.57 11.78
N GLY A 396 53.39 12.69 12.65
CA GLY A 396 53.17 13.87 13.50
C GLY A 396 54.32 14.09 14.48
N ALA A 397 54.79 13.04 15.16
CA ALA A 397 55.91 13.08 16.09
C ALA A 397 57.21 13.52 15.38
N ARG A 398 57.53 12.96 14.22
CA ARG A 398 58.69 13.36 13.41
C ARG A 398 58.64 14.82 12.97
N ARG A 399 57.43 15.36 12.69
CA ARG A 399 57.21 16.77 12.32
C ARG A 399 56.98 17.69 13.52
N ARG A 400 57.13 17.22 14.75
CA ARG A 400 56.85 17.93 16.00
C ARG A 400 55.46 18.65 15.95
N TRP A 401 54.46 18.01 15.29
CA TRP A 401 53.10 18.51 15.12
C TRP A 401 53.02 19.91 14.47
N ARG A 402 54.02 20.32 13.69
CA ARG A 402 53.93 21.58 12.92
C ARG A 402 53.05 21.40 11.72
N PRO A 403 52.12 22.36 11.42
CA PRO A 403 51.31 22.30 10.21
C PRO A 403 52.23 22.28 8.97
N ALA A 404 51.83 21.59 7.91
CA ALA A 404 52.51 21.65 6.62
C ALA A 404 52.44 23.11 6.15
N GLY A 405 53.58 23.78 6.02
CA GLY A 405 53.64 25.16 5.58
C GLY A 405 52.98 25.30 4.22
N GLY A 406 51.98 26.19 4.14
CA GLY A 406 51.41 26.60 2.86
C GLY A 406 52.50 27.35 2.08
N VAL A 407 52.60 27.03 0.80
CA VAL A 407 53.29 27.81 -0.23
C VAL A 407 52.45 29.03 -0.56
#